data_6076893d8b2cfc29a2ab580651112aa7
#
_entry.id   6076893d8b2cfc29a2ab580651112aa7
#
_cell.length_a   1.000
_cell.length_b   1.000
_cell.length_c   1.000
_cell.angle_alpha   90.00
_cell.angle_beta   90.00
_cell.angle_gamma   90.00
#
_symmetry.space_group_name_H-M   'P 1'
#
loop_
_entity.id
_entity.type
_entity.pdbx_description
1 polymer ?
#
loop_
_entity_poly.entity_id
_entity_poly.type
_entity_poly.pdbx_seq_one_letter_code
_entity_poly.pdbx_strand_id
1 'polypeptide(L)'
;MRAGIFAVVFAVCFLFFFAPGRAFGQQRLQTLLVGVDHRSVTSLNGDWHYLVDQSPARALYTASGEINDKSYALNEHPNIVGKHNQEYDFATAPTLKVPGDWNTQAPQLFNYEGVVWYERDFEATPGPNSRTFLHVGAANYRSHVWVNQSRVCDHEGGYTPFDCEVTDVLHRGSNFVVIAVDATRLADGIPSTGIDWFNYGGLTRDVSLVTVPRAFIDDYDIHLAHGASFDPKNTEITGYVHLVDAPAGTPVTIDIPEANAKTTAATDAEGKASFSMRAGRLTLWSPESPKLYKVELSGSEDRLTDDIGFRDIRVEGTRILLNGKAVFLEGANVHAEAPVRGGRAHSDQDVRTIFGYLKELHANFVRLAHYPHDERMEREADRDGIMVWSEIPNWQNISFAKPEVYAKDVAMLKEMIRRDRNKASVILWSVSNETPNNPTRTRFLTDLANEARKLDSTRLITSAIIGPRPNGTEMVNNDPLCDALDVIGQNEYIGWYEMTPEDADHIHWTFPAKPVLMSEFGAEAKAGNHGAVNQRWTEEQQAFVFEHQFEMLRKIPQLRGTVPWILMDFRSPGRNIPKLQDGYNRKGLIAEDGKKKLAFALFQKAYGEHSLGKAQ
;
A
#
# COMPACT_ATOMS: atom_id res chain seq x y z
N MET A 1 34.81 73.43 26.37
CA MET A 1 35.90 72.45 26.45
C MET A 1 35.35 71.08 26.05
N ARG A 2 35.71 70.61 24.89
CA ARG A 2 35.25 69.34 24.35
C ARG A 2 36.29 68.26 24.62
N ALA A 3 35.93 67.19 25.29
CA ALA A 3 36.79 66.01 25.46
C ALA A 3 36.33 64.95 24.48
N GLY A 4 37.21 64.54 23.56
CA GLY A 4 36.99 63.44 22.61
C GLY A 4 37.37 62.12 23.27
N ILE A 5 36.53 61.11 23.04
CA ILE A 5 36.79 59.72 23.44
C ILE A 5 37.22 58.95 22.17
N PHE A 6 38.47 58.44 22.18
CA PHE A 6 38.97 57.48 21.17
C PHE A 6 38.51 56.07 21.54
N ALA A 7 37.77 55.44 20.66
CA ALA A 7 37.45 54.02 20.77
C ALA A 7 38.52 53.21 19.98
N VAL A 8 39.24 52.35 20.70
CA VAL A 8 40.16 51.37 20.12
C VAL A 8 39.38 50.07 19.80
N VAL A 9 39.29 49.75 18.53
CA VAL A 9 38.71 48.48 18.09
C VAL A 9 39.79 47.40 18.08
N PHE A 10 39.69 46.41 18.95
CA PHE A 10 40.47 45.19 18.92
C PHE A 10 39.87 44.22 17.92
N ALA A 11 40.52 43.96 16.81
CA ALA A 11 40.19 42.88 15.88
C ALA A 11 40.76 41.56 16.43
N VAL A 12 39.90 40.69 16.90
CA VAL A 12 40.26 39.31 17.26
C VAL A 12 40.13 38.44 16.02
N CYS A 13 41.29 38.09 15.41
CA CYS A 13 41.33 37.05 14.36
C CYS A 13 41.12 35.67 14.97
N PHE A 14 39.92 35.06 14.76
CA PHE A 14 39.71 33.65 15.00
C PHE A 14 40.32 32.84 13.85
N LEU A 15 41.45 32.21 14.11
CA LEU A 15 42.01 31.15 13.26
C LEU A 15 41.14 29.90 13.45
N PHE A 16 40.26 29.64 12.49
CA PHE A 16 39.60 28.36 12.38
C PHE A 16 40.62 27.30 11.93
N PHE A 17 41.03 26.45 12.85
CA PHE A 17 41.68 25.18 12.50
C PHE A 17 40.60 24.29 11.85
N PHE A 18 40.70 24.15 10.54
CA PHE A 18 40.00 23.07 9.84
C PHE A 18 40.62 21.72 10.27
N ALA A 19 39.97 21.02 11.15
CA ALA A 19 40.23 19.59 11.31
C ALA A 19 39.92 18.91 9.96
N PRO A 20 40.75 17.96 9.50
CA PRO A 20 40.46 17.23 8.28
C PRO A 20 39.12 16.50 8.48
N GLY A 21 38.16 16.86 7.63
CA GLY A 21 36.83 16.30 7.64
C GLY A 21 36.90 14.79 7.62
N ARG A 22 36.20 14.15 8.54
CA ARG A 22 35.79 12.75 8.38
C ARG A 22 35.14 12.67 7.00
N ALA A 23 35.66 11.78 6.16
CA ALA A 23 35.03 11.43 4.91
C ALA A 23 33.57 11.05 5.27
N PHE A 24 32.62 11.90 4.87
CA PHE A 24 31.22 11.50 4.83
C PHE A 24 31.20 10.29 3.91
N GLY A 25 30.88 9.12 4.46
CA GLY A 25 30.58 7.95 3.65
C GLY A 25 29.58 8.40 2.58
N GLN A 26 29.87 8.06 1.34
CA GLN A 26 28.97 8.36 0.23
C GLN A 26 27.59 7.87 0.65
N GLN A 27 26.61 8.78 0.75
CA GLN A 27 25.25 8.40 1.16
C GLN A 27 24.74 7.44 0.10
N ARG A 28 24.50 6.18 0.49
CA ARG A 28 24.00 5.16 -0.44
C ARG A 28 22.69 5.64 -1.04
N LEU A 29 22.50 5.37 -2.32
CA LEU A 29 21.28 5.75 -3.00
C LEU A 29 20.09 5.02 -2.36
N GLN A 30 19.18 5.78 -1.78
CA GLN A 30 17.89 5.28 -1.32
C GLN A 30 16.87 5.62 -2.39
N THR A 31 16.60 4.68 -3.28
CA THR A 31 15.58 4.79 -4.33
C THR A 31 14.59 3.64 -4.19
N LEU A 32 13.39 3.81 -4.72
CA LEU A 32 12.45 2.73 -4.94
C LEU A 32 12.54 2.31 -6.41
N LEU A 33 12.84 1.04 -6.66
CA LEU A 33 12.82 0.46 -8.00
C LEU A 33 11.38 0.16 -8.41
N VAL A 34 10.91 0.75 -9.49
CA VAL A 34 9.59 0.45 -10.06
C VAL A 34 9.70 -0.70 -11.05
N GLY A 35 8.66 -1.57 -11.12
CA GLY A 35 8.59 -2.70 -12.03
C GLY A 35 9.60 -3.82 -11.72
N VAL A 36 9.85 -4.07 -10.43
CA VAL A 36 10.76 -5.16 -10.00
C VAL A 36 10.26 -6.53 -10.45
N ASP A 37 8.96 -6.74 -10.48
CA ASP A 37 8.31 -7.95 -10.98
C ASP A 37 8.54 -8.21 -12.48
N HIS A 38 8.99 -7.21 -13.23
CA HIS A 38 9.37 -7.29 -14.65
C HIS A 38 10.89 -7.30 -14.88
N ARG A 39 11.69 -7.42 -13.82
CA ARG A 39 13.16 -7.51 -13.90
C ARG A 39 13.65 -8.93 -13.63
N SER A 40 14.85 -9.20 -14.08
CA SER A 40 15.56 -10.42 -13.65
C SER A 40 16.03 -10.25 -12.22
N VAL A 41 15.54 -11.09 -11.32
CA VAL A 41 15.84 -11.04 -9.89
C VAL A 41 16.43 -12.37 -9.42
N THR A 42 17.29 -12.33 -8.41
CA THR A 42 17.69 -13.51 -7.64
C THR A 42 16.81 -13.55 -6.38
N SER A 43 15.90 -14.51 -6.31
CA SER A 43 15.01 -14.65 -5.16
C SER A 43 15.79 -15.08 -3.91
N LEU A 44 15.50 -14.41 -2.81
CA LEU A 44 15.94 -14.80 -1.46
C LEU A 44 14.76 -15.35 -0.64
N ASN A 45 13.65 -15.69 -1.26
CA ASN A 45 12.53 -16.36 -0.62
C ASN A 45 12.90 -17.75 -0.13
N GLY A 46 12.16 -18.26 0.86
CA GLY A 46 12.36 -19.60 1.42
C GLY A 46 12.62 -19.57 2.91
N ASP A 47 13.46 -20.48 3.42
CA ASP A 47 13.75 -20.56 4.83
C ASP A 47 14.80 -19.52 5.24
N TRP A 48 14.47 -18.73 6.25
CA TRP A 48 15.35 -17.79 6.92
C TRP A 48 15.49 -18.18 8.37
N HIS A 49 16.70 -18.24 8.88
CA HIS A 49 16.94 -18.41 10.31
C HIS A 49 16.41 -17.20 11.07
N TYR A 50 15.86 -17.41 12.27
CA TYR A 50 15.36 -16.29 13.06
C TYR A 50 15.73 -16.37 14.54
N LEU A 51 15.90 -15.21 15.13
CA LEU A 51 16.07 -15.01 16.57
C LEU A 51 15.05 -14.00 17.07
N VAL A 52 14.40 -14.30 18.19
CA VAL A 52 13.52 -13.35 18.87
C VAL A 52 14.35 -12.48 19.77
N ASP A 53 14.26 -11.17 19.61
CA ASP A 53 14.96 -10.24 20.49
C ASP A 53 14.23 -10.12 21.82
N GLN A 54 14.71 -10.80 22.82
CA GLN A 54 14.15 -10.79 24.17
C GLN A 54 14.42 -9.48 24.91
N SER A 55 15.33 -8.66 24.43
CA SER A 55 15.70 -7.38 25.03
C SER A 55 16.10 -6.37 23.95
N PRO A 56 15.11 -5.80 23.20
CA PRO A 56 15.38 -4.88 22.09
C PRO A 56 16.28 -3.71 22.47
N ALA A 57 16.18 -3.24 23.72
CA ALA A 57 17.03 -2.20 24.28
C ALA A 57 18.51 -2.61 24.48
N ARG A 58 18.88 -3.84 24.13
CA ARG A 58 20.28 -4.31 24.23
C ARG A 58 20.80 -4.92 22.94
N ALA A 59 19.93 -5.51 22.12
CA ALA A 59 20.35 -6.13 20.86
C ALA A 59 20.13 -5.17 19.68
N LEU A 60 18.89 -4.72 19.44
CA LEU A 60 18.62 -3.81 18.34
C LEU A 60 18.96 -2.36 18.65
N TYR A 61 18.64 -1.89 19.86
CA TYR A 61 18.84 -0.50 20.26
C TYR A 61 19.96 -0.39 21.30
N THR A 62 20.73 0.67 21.24
CA THR A 62 21.63 1.08 22.31
C THR A 62 20.86 1.66 23.49
N ALA A 63 21.52 1.89 24.61
CA ALA A 63 20.91 2.57 25.76
C ALA A 63 20.45 4.02 25.45
N SER A 64 20.99 4.64 24.40
CA SER A 64 20.56 5.96 23.90
C SER A 64 19.42 5.86 22.89
N GLY A 65 18.96 4.66 22.52
CA GLY A 65 17.89 4.44 21.54
C GLY A 65 18.34 4.44 20.08
N GLU A 66 19.64 4.49 19.83
CA GLU A 66 20.21 4.39 18.47
C GLU A 66 20.30 2.93 18.04
N ILE A 67 20.35 2.67 16.73
CA ILE A 67 20.55 1.31 16.20
C ILE A 67 21.93 0.80 16.58
N ASN A 68 21.95 -0.44 17.09
CA ASN A 68 23.17 -1.11 17.55
C ASN A 68 23.88 -1.85 16.41
N ASP A 69 24.72 -1.15 15.65
CA ASP A 69 25.54 -1.74 14.60
C ASP A 69 26.64 -2.71 15.10
N LYS A 70 26.70 -2.96 16.41
CA LYS A 70 27.61 -3.94 17.04
C LYS A 70 26.83 -5.06 17.73
N SER A 71 25.58 -5.27 17.38
CA SER A 71 24.77 -6.34 17.93
C SER A 71 25.40 -7.71 17.67
N TYR A 72 25.27 -8.63 18.63
CA TYR A 72 25.69 -10.02 18.47
C TYR A 72 24.97 -10.72 17.31
N ALA A 73 23.75 -10.31 16.99
CA ALA A 73 22.96 -10.84 15.89
C ALA A 73 23.54 -10.53 14.50
N LEU A 74 24.57 -9.67 14.40
CA LEU A 74 25.23 -9.32 13.14
C LEU A 74 26.48 -10.17 12.87
N ASN A 75 26.83 -11.11 13.73
CA ASN A 75 28.00 -11.96 13.53
C ASN A 75 27.64 -13.19 12.69
N GLU A 76 28.32 -13.38 11.58
CA GLU A 76 28.14 -14.50 10.65
C GLU A 76 28.39 -15.86 11.33
N HIS A 77 29.46 -15.94 12.14
CA HIS A 77 29.87 -17.13 12.86
C HIS A 77 30.24 -16.79 14.31
N PRO A 78 29.27 -16.56 15.18
CA PRO A 78 29.52 -16.10 16.54
C PRO A 78 30.45 -17.02 17.37
N ASN A 79 30.53 -18.30 17.01
CA ASN A 79 31.39 -19.28 17.73
C ASN A 79 32.88 -19.20 17.35
N ILE A 80 33.26 -18.47 16.33
CA ILE A 80 34.65 -18.39 15.82
C ILE A 80 35.35 -17.12 16.31
N VAL A 81 34.62 -16.09 16.63
CA VAL A 81 35.18 -14.78 17.05
C VAL A 81 35.32 -14.73 18.57
N GLY A 82 36.34 -15.37 19.07
CA GLY A 82 36.75 -15.23 20.47
C GLY A 82 36.14 -16.25 21.43
N LYS A 83 36.79 -16.46 22.55
CA LYS A 83 36.59 -17.48 23.58
C LYS A 83 35.26 -17.41 24.38
N HIS A 84 34.21 -16.78 23.84
CA HIS A 84 32.92 -16.66 24.52
C HIS A 84 31.86 -17.44 23.75
N ASN A 85 31.24 -18.41 24.40
CA ASN A 85 30.03 -19.05 23.91
C ASN A 85 28.94 -17.98 23.80
N GLN A 86 28.38 -17.81 22.61
CA GLN A 86 27.18 -16.97 22.43
C GLN A 86 25.94 -17.81 22.71
N GLU A 87 25.00 -17.23 23.42
CA GLU A 87 23.73 -17.88 23.77
C GLU A 87 22.83 -18.02 22.53
N TYR A 88 23.00 -17.13 21.56
CA TYR A 88 22.16 -17.06 20.35
C TYR A 88 23.04 -17.17 19.11
N ASP A 89 22.71 -18.13 18.25
CA ASP A 89 23.43 -18.43 17.01
C ASP A 89 22.44 -18.79 15.91
N PHE A 90 22.49 -18.07 14.79
CA PHE A 90 21.62 -18.32 13.64
C PHE A 90 21.82 -19.73 13.06
N ALA A 91 23.04 -20.28 13.06
CA ALA A 91 23.31 -21.62 12.54
C ALA A 91 22.51 -22.72 13.23
N THR A 92 22.12 -22.51 14.49
CA THR A 92 21.31 -23.45 15.28
C THR A 92 19.87 -22.98 15.51
N ALA A 93 19.53 -21.77 15.03
CA ALA A 93 18.22 -21.17 15.19
C ALA A 93 17.16 -21.84 14.29
N PRO A 94 15.89 -21.82 14.70
CA PRO A 94 14.81 -22.28 13.84
C PRO A 94 14.63 -21.36 12.63
N THR A 95 13.81 -21.80 11.66
CA THR A 95 13.54 -21.04 10.45
C THR A 95 12.08 -20.59 10.35
N LEU A 96 11.86 -19.47 9.64
CA LEU A 96 10.58 -18.99 9.15
C LEU A 96 10.61 -18.91 7.63
N LYS A 97 9.48 -19.16 6.99
CA LYS A 97 9.33 -18.94 5.55
C LYS A 97 9.18 -17.45 5.24
N VAL A 98 9.94 -16.99 4.27
CA VAL A 98 9.79 -15.66 3.64
C VAL A 98 9.38 -15.88 2.18
N PRO A 99 8.34 -15.20 1.69
CA PRO A 99 7.45 -14.30 2.40
C PRO A 99 6.56 -14.99 3.43
N GLY A 100 6.20 -14.24 4.50
CA GLY A 100 5.25 -14.70 5.51
C GLY A 100 5.34 -13.93 6.82
N ASP A 101 4.30 -14.02 7.61
CA ASP A 101 4.28 -13.49 8.97
C ASP A 101 4.76 -14.55 9.97
N TRP A 102 5.41 -14.12 11.06
CA TRP A 102 5.83 -15.06 12.12
C TRP A 102 4.67 -15.53 12.99
N ASN A 103 3.56 -14.78 13.02
CA ASN A 103 2.45 -15.02 13.94
C ASN A 103 1.72 -16.33 13.61
N THR A 104 1.57 -16.66 12.33
CA THR A 104 0.91 -17.89 11.90
C THR A 104 1.87 -19.06 11.72
N GLN A 105 3.17 -18.81 11.59
CA GLN A 105 4.17 -19.85 11.37
C GLN A 105 4.74 -20.42 12.67
N ALA A 106 4.83 -19.60 13.74
CA ALA A 106 5.41 -19.99 15.01
C ALA A 106 4.39 -19.77 16.13
N PRO A 107 3.77 -20.84 16.70
CA PRO A 107 2.71 -20.71 17.71
C PRO A 107 3.09 -19.85 18.92
N GLN A 108 4.35 -19.90 19.35
CA GLN A 108 4.89 -19.08 20.45
C GLN A 108 4.94 -17.59 20.09
N LEU A 109 4.91 -17.23 18.81
CA LEU A 109 4.92 -15.86 18.32
C LEU A 109 3.53 -15.36 17.89
N PHE A 110 2.46 -16.15 18.11
CA PHE A 110 1.12 -15.79 17.62
C PHE A 110 0.70 -14.37 18.01
N ASN A 111 0.90 -13.96 19.26
CA ASN A 111 0.58 -12.61 19.74
C ASN A 111 1.85 -11.73 19.93
N TYR A 112 2.98 -12.13 19.37
CA TYR A 112 4.21 -11.39 19.57
C TYR A 112 4.26 -10.13 18.70
N GLU A 113 4.44 -8.99 19.35
CA GLU A 113 4.66 -7.67 18.74
C GLU A 113 5.97 -7.11 19.29
N GLY A 114 7.07 -7.37 18.62
CA GLY A 114 8.41 -6.94 19.04
C GLY A 114 9.39 -7.18 17.90
N VAL A 115 10.66 -7.37 18.24
CA VAL A 115 11.76 -7.51 17.29
C VAL A 115 12.07 -8.96 17.01
N VAL A 116 12.08 -9.33 15.73
CA VAL A 116 12.61 -10.60 15.22
C VAL A 116 13.74 -10.31 14.24
N TRP A 117 14.86 -10.94 14.48
CA TRP A 117 16.03 -10.92 13.61
C TRP A 117 15.93 -12.08 12.63
N TYR A 118 16.09 -11.79 11.34
CA TYR A 118 16.14 -12.76 10.25
C TYR A 118 17.55 -12.79 9.70
N GLU A 119 18.02 -13.98 9.32
CA GLU A 119 19.32 -14.15 8.65
C GLU A 119 19.19 -15.14 7.51
N ARG A 120 19.94 -14.87 6.42
CA ARG A 120 20.05 -15.76 5.28
C ARG A 120 21.39 -15.60 4.56
N ASP A 121 22.01 -16.74 4.29
CA ASP A 121 23.15 -16.83 3.37
C ASP A 121 22.70 -16.80 1.90
N PHE A 122 23.50 -16.21 1.05
CA PHE A 122 23.28 -16.18 -0.38
C PHE A 122 24.59 -16.03 -1.18
N GLU A 123 24.56 -16.50 -2.44
CA GLU A 123 25.68 -16.32 -3.37
C GLU A 123 25.47 -15.08 -4.23
N ALA A 124 26.53 -14.30 -4.43
CA ALA A 124 26.51 -13.15 -5.34
C ALA A 124 27.75 -13.10 -6.23
N THR A 125 27.57 -12.50 -7.41
CA THR A 125 28.66 -12.23 -8.35
C THR A 125 28.53 -10.79 -8.84
N PRO A 126 29.01 -9.80 -8.06
CA PRO A 126 28.97 -8.40 -8.45
C PRO A 126 29.70 -8.17 -9.78
N GLY A 127 29.05 -7.48 -10.69
CA GLY A 127 29.63 -7.08 -11.98
C GLY A 127 30.38 -5.75 -11.87
N PRO A 128 31.39 -5.50 -12.71
CA PRO A 128 32.17 -4.26 -12.64
C PRO A 128 31.40 -2.98 -13.03
N ASN A 129 30.33 -3.13 -13.82
CA ASN A 129 29.50 -2.02 -14.30
C ASN A 129 28.00 -2.21 -13.91
N SER A 130 27.75 -2.87 -12.80
CA SER A 130 26.38 -3.09 -12.30
C SER A 130 26.22 -2.55 -10.91
N ARG A 131 24.97 -2.29 -10.54
CA ARG A 131 24.54 -2.01 -9.18
C ARG A 131 23.60 -3.13 -8.74
N THR A 132 23.66 -3.49 -7.49
CA THR A 132 22.79 -4.50 -6.91
C THR A 132 22.03 -3.90 -5.75
N PHE A 133 20.73 -4.16 -5.73
CA PHE A 133 19.82 -3.74 -4.68
C PHE A 133 19.22 -4.97 -4.01
N LEU A 134 19.11 -4.93 -2.70
CA LEU A 134 18.24 -5.83 -1.95
C LEU A 134 16.84 -5.19 -1.94
N HIS A 135 15.92 -5.82 -2.67
CA HIS A 135 14.50 -5.45 -2.67
C HIS A 135 13.76 -6.22 -1.59
N VAL A 136 13.00 -5.50 -0.75
CA VAL A 136 12.10 -6.06 0.26
C VAL A 136 10.69 -5.58 -0.06
N GLY A 137 9.81 -6.47 -0.45
CA GLY A 137 8.44 -6.14 -0.86
C GLY A 137 7.57 -5.59 0.27
N ALA A 138 7.77 -6.03 1.50
CA ALA A 138 7.28 -5.41 2.73
C ALA A 138 7.87 -6.09 3.97
N ALA A 139 8.13 -5.28 5.00
CA ALA A 139 8.52 -5.74 6.34
C ALA A 139 7.74 -4.96 7.41
N ASN A 140 6.94 -5.63 8.23
CA ASN A 140 6.05 -4.94 9.17
C ASN A 140 6.64 -4.92 10.58
N TYR A 141 6.98 -3.79 11.16
CA TYR A 141 6.65 -2.40 10.78
C TYR A 141 7.91 -1.58 10.46
N ARG A 142 8.94 -1.60 11.33
CA ARG A 142 10.26 -0.99 11.10
C ARG A 142 11.26 -2.07 10.77
N SER A 143 12.16 -1.81 9.86
CA SER A 143 13.22 -2.74 9.49
C SER A 143 14.57 -2.05 9.37
N HIS A 144 15.61 -2.78 9.77
CA HIS A 144 16.99 -2.38 9.70
C HIS A 144 17.77 -3.50 9.03
N VAL A 145 18.54 -3.17 8.00
CA VAL A 145 19.15 -4.16 7.10
C VAL A 145 20.66 -4.06 7.13
N TRP A 146 21.32 -5.19 7.32
CA TRP A 146 22.77 -5.34 7.21
C TRP A 146 23.10 -6.41 6.17
N VAL A 147 24.14 -6.17 5.39
CA VAL A 147 24.74 -7.15 4.50
C VAL A 147 26.23 -7.22 4.84
N ASN A 148 26.72 -8.44 5.09
CA ASN A 148 28.14 -8.66 5.48
C ASN A 148 28.55 -7.73 6.64
N GLN A 149 27.74 -7.63 7.69
CA GLN A 149 27.88 -6.78 8.88
C GLN A 149 27.80 -5.26 8.65
N SER A 150 27.64 -4.81 7.41
CA SER A 150 27.46 -3.38 7.11
C SER A 150 25.99 -3.01 7.05
N ARG A 151 25.56 -2.04 7.88
CA ARG A 151 24.21 -1.49 7.75
C ARG A 151 24.06 -0.79 6.39
N VAL A 152 23.03 -1.19 5.63
CA VAL A 152 22.81 -0.71 4.27
C VAL A 152 21.61 0.21 4.15
N CYS A 153 20.54 -0.02 4.91
CA CYS A 153 19.38 0.87 4.94
C CYS A 153 18.48 0.61 6.16
N ASP A 154 17.56 1.53 6.37
CA ASP A 154 16.46 1.46 7.34
C ASP A 154 15.16 1.79 6.61
N HIS A 155 14.03 1.22 7.04
CA HIS A 155 12.71 1.53 6.52
C HIS A 155 11.65 1.54 7.62
N GLU A 156 10.68 2.45 7.54
CA GLU A 156 9.51 2.49 8.40
C GLU A 156 8.25 2.52 7.54
N GLY A 157 7.44 1.47 7.65
CA GLY A 157 6.21 1.26 6.90
C GLY A 157 5.99 -0.22 6.62
N GLY A 158 4.88 -0.78 7.14
CA GLY A 158 4.65 -2.22 7.12
C GLY A 158 4.11 -2.78 5.80
N TYR A 159 3.82 -1.93 4.81
CA TYR A 159 2.96 -2.30 3.68
C TYR A 159 3.49 -1.86 2.33
N THR A 160 4.61 -1.17 2.30
CA THR A 160 5.25 -0.65 1.09
C THR A 160 6.61 -1.29 0.88
N PRO A 161 7.08 -1.42 -0.37
CA PRO A 161 8.39 -1.95 -0.67
C PRO A 161 9.49 -0.91 -0.44
N PHE A 162 10.72 -1.40 -0.26
CA PHE A 162 11.92 -0.58 -0.22
C PHE A 162 13.12 -1.30 -0.80
N ASP A 163 14.10 -0.54 -1.25
CA ASP A 163 15.32 -1.04 -1.89
C ASP A 163 16.55 -0.50 -1.18
N CYS A 164 17.48 -1.41 -0.87
CA CYS A 164 18.76 -1.08 -0.26
C CYS A 164 19.90 -1.34 -1.23
N GLU A 165 20.65 -0.32 -1.63
CA GLU A 165 21.83 -0.56 -2.45
C GLU A 165 22.89 -1.32 -1.66
N VAL A 166 23.31 -2.46 -2.20
CA VAL A 166 24.28 -3.37 -1.57
C VAL A 166 25.57 -3.55 -2.37
N THR A 167 25.70 -2.85 -3.49
CA THR A 167 26.81 -2.98 -4.45
C THR A 167 28.17 -3.01 -3.78
N ASP A 168 28.46 -2.05 -2.89
CA ASP A 168 29.79 -1.85 -2.31
C ASP A 168 30.11 -2.81 -1.14
N VAL A 169 29.12 -3.56 -0.67
CA VAL A 169 29.29 -4.49 0.47
C VAL A 169 29.23 -5.94 0.05
N LEU A 170 28.89 -6.23 -1.22
CA LEU A 170 28.85 -7.59 -1.72
C LEU A 170 30.26 -8.12 -2.02
N HIS A 171 30.46 -9.37 -1.70
CA HIS A 171 31.64 -10.16 -2.08
C HIS A 171 31.29 -11.12 -3.21
N ARG A 172 32.29 -11.51 -4.01
CA ARG A 172 32.12 -12.62 -4.93
C ARG A 172 32.06 -13.93 -4.16
N GLY A 173 31.02 -14.72 -4.36
CA GLY A 173 30.75 -15.96 -3.61
C GLY A 173 29.78 -15.71 -2.49
N SER A 174 30.04 -16.30 -1.33
CA SER A 174 29.15 -16.31 -0.18
C SER A 174 29.03 -14.94 0.47
N ASN A 175 27.79 -14.57 0.77
CA ASN A 175 27.38 -13.36 1.49
C ASN A 175 26.25 -13.74 2.45
N PHE A 176 25.99 -12.88 3.42
CA PHE A 176 24.82 -13.03 4.28
C PHE A 176 24.10 -11.70 4.48
N VAL A 177 22.80 -11.78 4.69
CA VAL A 177 21.94 -10.64 5.02
C VAL A 177 21.27 -10.87 6.36
N VAL A 178 21.27 -9.83 7.19
CA VAL A 178 20.52 -9.79 8.45
C VAL A 178 19.50 -8.67 8.37
N ILE A 179 18.24 -8.99 8.68
CA ILE A 179 17.16 -7.99 8.75
C ILE A 179 16.50 -8.07 10.12
N ALA A 180 16.60 -7.01 10.91
CA ALA A 180 15.82 -6.86 12.12
C ALA A 180 14.47 -6.22 11.77
N VAL A 181 13.37 -6.91 12.11
CA VAL A 181 12.00 -6.42 11.90
C VAL A 181 11.36 -6.17 13.26
N ASP A 182 10.96 -4.94 13.52
CA ASP A 182 10.29 -4.51 14.77
C ASP A 182 8.82 -4.20 14.50
N ALA A 183 7.93 -5.12 14.93
CA ALA A 183 6.48 -4.98 14.76
C ALA A 183 5.80 -4.23 15.91
N THR A 184 6.55 -3.57 16.80
CA THR A 184 6.00 -2.78 17.89
C THR A 184 5.14 -1.64 17.34
N ARG A 185 3.88 -1.58 17.78
CA ARG A 185 2.97 -0.48 17.43
C ARG A 185 3.36 0.81 18.16
N LEU A 186 3.40 1.91 17.42
CA LEU A 186 3.84 3.21 17.92
C LEU A 186 2.69 4.21 17.89
N ALA A 187 2.63 5.08 18.92
CA ALA A 187 1.64 6.17 18.99
C ALA A 187 1.81 7.22 17.88
N ASP A 188 3.00 7.29 17.29
CA ASP A 188 3.35 8.13 16.12
C ASP A 188 3.65 7.29 14.86
N GLY A 189 3.24 6.02 14.87
CA GLY A 189 3.25 5.14 13.71
C GLY A 189 2.04 5.36 12.78
N ILE A 190 2.13 4.82 11.58
CA ILE A 190 1.07 4.79 10.59
C ILE A 190 0.91 3.34 10.08
N PRO A 191 -0.14 2.62 10.56
CA PRO A 191 -1.17 3.04 11.51
C PRO A 191 -0.61 3.24 12.93
N SER A 192 -1.38 3.92 13.78
CA SER A 192 -1.03 4.08 15.20
C SER A 192 -1.33 2.82 16.04
N THR A 193 -1.35 2.94 17.36
CA THR A 193 -1.53 1.78 18.27
C THR A 193 -2.91 1.13 18.21
N GLY A 194 -3.97 1.86 17.82
CA GLY A 194 -5.33 1.34 17.75
C GLY A 194 -5.67 0.89 16.33
N ILE A 195 -5.81 -0.42 16.10
CA ILE A 195 -6.20 -0.99 14.81
C ILE A 195 -7.27 -2.08 15.03
N ASP A 196 -8.17 -2.28 14.06
CA ASP A 196 -9.20 -3.34 14.08
C ASP A 196 -8.83 -4.53 13.17
N TRP A 197 -7.54 -4.80 12.99
CA TRP A 197 -7.02 -5.98 12.29
C TRP A 197 -5.81 -6.57 13.01
N PHE A 198 -5.37 -7.75 12.60
CA PHE A 198 -4.22 -8.41 13.21
C PHE A 198 -2.90 -7.78 12.74
N ASN A 199 -2.02 -7.44 13.70
CA ASN A 199 -0.70 -6.88 13.40
C ASN A 199 0.29 -7.98 13.04
N TYR A 200 0.22 -8.48 11.81
CA TYR A 200 1.12 -9.50 11.31
C TYR A 200 2.54 -8.96 11.16
N GLY A 201 3.48 -9.48 11.95
CA GLY A 201 4.89 -9.08 11.88
C GLY A 201 5.72 -9.96 10.97
N GLY A 202 6.82 -9.43 10.42
CA GLY A 202 7.79 -10.18 9.64
C GLY A 202 8.07 -9.64 8.24
N LEU A 203 8.83 -10.41 7.48
CA LEU A 203 9.09 -10.21 6.06
C LEU A 203 7.89 -10.77 5.27
N THR A 204 6.86 -9.95 5.13
CA THR A 204 5.53 -10.38 4.70
C THR A 204 5.37 -10.49 3.18
N ARG A 205 6.33 -10.00 2.41
CA ARG A 205 6.40 -10.11 0.93
C ARG A 205 7.78 -10.54 0.49
N ASP A 206 7.94 -10.73 -0.82
CA ASP A 206 9.17 -11.24 -1.44
C ASP A 206 10.40 -10.44 -1.05
N VAL A 207 11.52 -11.15 -0.91
CA VAL A 207 12.86 -10.58 -0.77
C VAL A 207 13.72 -11.08 -1.92
N SER A 208 14.42 -10.17 -2.60
CA SER A 208 15.23 -10.52 -3.77
C SER A 208 16.41 -9.57 -3.97
N LEU A 209 17.41 -10.04 -4.71
CA LEU A 209 18.46 -9.18 -5.26
C LEU A 209 18.07 -8.78 -6.67
N VAL A 210 18.11 -7.49 -6.93
CA VAL A 210 17.88 -6.89 -8.24
C VAL A 210 19.20 -6.31 -8.73
N THR A 211 19.71 -6.82 -9.84
CA THR A 211 20.95 -6.31 -10.45
C THR A 211 20.61 -5.51 -11.71
N VAL A 212 21.09 -4.29 -11.76
CA VAL A 212 20.86 -3.34 -12.86
C VAL A 212 22.21 -2.81 -13.39
N PRO A 213 22.28 -2.26 -14.60
CA PRO A 213 23.45 -1.52 -15.10
C PRO A 213 23.76 -0.32 -14.20
N ARG A 214 24.94 0.30 -14.35
CA ARG A 214 25.31 1.48 -13.57
C ARG A 214 24.34 2.63 -13.76
N ALA A 215 23.97 2.94 -14.99
CA ALA A 215 22.90 3.86 -15.32
C ALA A 215 21.64 3.05 -15.65
N PHE A 216 20.58 3.22 -14.88
CA PHE A 216 19.40 2.38 -14.94
C PHE A 216 18.09 3.15 -14.77
N ILE A 217 16.99 2.55 -15.20
CA ILE A 217 15.63 3.08 -15.04
C ILE A 217 15.17 2.73 -13.62
N ASP A 218 14.99 3.71 -12.74
CA ASP A 218 14.42 3.49 -11.40
C ASP A 218 12.93 3.80 -11.33
N ASP A 219 12.44 4.68 -12.22
CA ASP A 219 11.06 5.17 -12.18
C ASP A 219 10.53 5.51 -13.57
N TYR A 220 9.23 5.32 -13.78
CA TYR A 220 8.51 5.72 -14.99
C TYR A 220 7.03 5.93 -14.71
N ASP A 221 6.41 6.75 -15.53
CA ASP A 221 4.97 7.02 -15.53
C ASP A 221 4.50 7.13 -16.99
N ILE A 222 3.55 6.29 -17.40
CA ILE A 222 3.08 6.21 -18.78
C ILE A 222 1.56 6.11 -18.80
N HIS A 223 0.91 7.13 -19.29
CA HIS A 223 -0.54 7.25 -19.23
C HIS A 223 -1.12 8.01 -20.45
N LEU A 224 -2.44 8.02 -20.56
CA LEU A 224 -3.11 8.89 -21.54
C LEU A 224 -2.90 10.37 -21.20
N ALA A 225 -2.64 11.20 -22.20
CA ALA A 225 -2.63 12.65 -22.01
C ALA A 225 -3.99 13.14 -21.51
N HIS A 226 -3.98 14.17 -20.65
CA HIS A 226 -5.22 14.78 -20.19
C HIS A 226 -6.04 15.32 -21.35
N GLY A 227 -7.33 14.94 -21.40
CA GLY A 227 -8.22 15.32 -22.49
C GLY A 227 -7.91 14.64 -23.83
N ALA A 228 -7.12 13.55 -23.80
CA ALA A 228 -6.84 12.75 -24.98
C ALA A 228 -8.14 12.31 -25.67
N SER A 229 -8.10 12.23 -26.98
CA SER A 229 -9.19 11.66 -27.77
C SER A 229 -9.33 10.18 -27.45
N PHE A 230 -10.57 9.70 -27.35
CA PHE A 230 -10.87 8.27 -27.25
C PHE A 230 -10.95 7.56 -28.63
N ASP A 231 -10.66 8.30 -29.72
CA ASP A 231 -10.49 7.69 -31.04
C ASP A 231 -9.25 6.79 -31.03
N PRO A 232 -9.37 5.48 -31.26
CA PRO A 232 -8.25 4.53 -31.24
C PRO A 232 -7.09 4.90 -32.17
N LYS A 233 -7.32 5.71 -33.19
CA LYS A 233 -6.32 6.13 -34.17
C LYS A 233 -5.66 7.48 -33.86
N ASN A 234 -6.12 8.17 -32.83
CA ASN A 234 -5.66 9.53 -32.52
C ASN A 234 -5.52 9.78 -31.02
N THR A 235 -5.25 8.74 -30.26
CA THR A 235 -5.04 8.83 -28.81
C THR A 235 -3.61 9.23 -28.51
N GLU A 236 -3.43 10.15 -27.60
CA GLU A 236 -2.12 10.63 -27.16
C GLU A 236 -1.71 9.99 -25.83
N ILE A 237 -0.49 9.44 -25.79
CA ILE A 237 0.17 8.87 -24.60
C ILE A 237 1.27 9.83 -24.19
N THR A 238 1.36 10.11 -22.89
CA THR A 238 2.38 10.96 -22.31
C THR A 238 2.98 10.32 -21.06
N GLY A 239 4.07 10.92 -20.60
CA GLY A 239 4.70 10.46 -19.36
C GLY A 239 6.18 10.79 -19.30
N TYR A 240 6.88 10.04 -18.50
CA TYR A 240 8.34 10.14 -18.39
C TYR A 240 8.97 8.80 -18.02
N VAL A 241 10.27 8.73 -18.27
CA VAL A 241 11.16 7.68 -17.75
C VAL A 241 12.32 8.38 -17.05
N HIS A 242 12.67 7.94 -15.85
CA HIS A 242 13.78 8.46 -15.09
C HIS A 242 14.95 7.47 -15.07
N LEU A 243 16.15 7.97 -15.33
CA LEU A 243 17.39 7.22 -15.26
C LEU A 243 18.29 7.77 -14.16
N VAL A 244 18.72 6.90 -13.28
CA VAL A 244 19.77 7.19 -12.29
C VAL A 244 21.14 7.15 -12.97
N ASP A 245 22.05 8.04 -12.58
CA ASP A 245 23.45 8.13 -13.06
C ASP A 245 23.60 8.28 -14.60
N ALA A 246 22.58 8.74 -15.29
CA ALA A 246 22.64 9.01 -16.72
C ALA A 246 23.00 10.48 -16.99
N PRO A 247 23.94 10.77 -17.90
CA PRO A 247 24.20 12.15 -18.33
C PRO A 247 22.97 12.80 -18.97
N ALA A 248 22.82 14.11 -18.81
CA ALA A 248 21.81 14.86 -19.57
C ALA A 248 21.97 14.64 -21.08
N GLY A 249 20.86 14.50 -21.79
CA GLY A 249 20.85 14.18 -23.22
C GLY A 249 20.91 12.67 -23.52
N THR A 250 20.94 11.79 -22.51
CA THR A 250 20.88 10.33 -22.74
C THR A 250 19.55 9.96 -23.40
N PRO A 251 19.57 9.26 -24.55
CA PRO A 251 18.34 8.86 -25.24
C PRO A 251 17.63 7.76 -24.48
N VAL A 252 16.32 7.92 -24.32
CA VAL A 252 15.40 6.94 -23.76
C VAL A 252 14.32 6.64 -24.79
N THR A 253 14.19 5.37 -25.15
CA THR A 253 13.17 4.91 -26.10
C THR A 253 12.00 4.27 -25.35
N ILE A 254 10.79 4.66 -25.70
CA ILE A 254 9.52 4.09 -25.28
C ILE A 254 8.87 3.47 -26.51
N ASP A 255 8.59 2.18 -26.47
CA ASP A 255 8.02 1.42 -27.59
C ASP A 255 6.81 0.60 -27.12
N ILE A 256 5.68 0.77 -27.81
CA ILE A 256 4.44 0.01 -27.60
C ILE A 256 4.04 -0.62 -28.94
N PRO A 257 4.64 -1.76 -29.32
CA PRO A 257 4.51 -2.31 -30.68
C PRO A 257 3.06 -2.56 -31.10
N GLU A 258 2.24 -3.13 -30.22
CA GLU A 258 0.82 -3.41 -30.52
C GLU A 258 -0.02 -2.16 -30.74
N ALA A 259 0.35 -1.03 -30.12
CA ALA A 259 -0.31 0.27 -30.32
C ALA A 259 0.26 1.04 -31.50
N ASN A 260 1.30 0.52 -32.17
CA ASN A 260 2.07 1.20 -33.21
C ASN A 260 2.52 2.61 -32.74
N ALA A 261 3.08 2.66 -31.51
CA ALA A 261 3.51 3.89 -30.85
C ALA A 261 4.96 3.75 -30.39
N LYS A 262 5.82 4.63 -30.88
CA LYS A 262 7.23 4.67 -30.52
C LYS A 262 7.76 6.09 -30.49
N THR A 263 8.56 6.39 -29.48
CA THR A 263 9.26 7.69 -29.37
C THR A 263 10.63 7.51 -28.71
N THR A 264 11.45 8.52 -28.86
CA THR A 264 12.72 8.65 -28.14
C THR A 264 12.80 10.06 -27.56
N ALA A 265 13.04 10.18 -26.27
CA ALA A 265 13.22 11.44 -25.55
C ALA A 265 14.62 11.49 -24.94
N ALA A 266 15.15 12.68 -24.70
CA ALA A 266 16.44 12.88 -24.04
C ALA A 266 16.22 13.19 -22.56
N THR A 267 17.10 12.68 -21.68
CA THR A 267 17.09 13.05 -20.27
C THR A 267 17.47 14.52 -20.06
N ASP A 268 16.85 15.17 -19.09
CA ASP A 268 17.29 16.45 -18.53
C ASP A 268 18.49 16.29 -17.55
N ALA A 269 18.82 17.35 -16.83
CA ALA A 269 19.91 17.35 -15.87
C ALA A 269 19.64 16.45 -14.64
N GLU A 270 18.40 16.24 -14.32
CA GLU A 270 17.91 15.38 -13.24
C GLU A 270 17.74 13.91 -13.65
N GLY A 271 17.99 13.55 -14.92
CA GLY A 271 17.86 12.19 -15.45
C GLY A 271 16.47 11.84 -15.96
N LYS A 272 15.53 12.81 -16.04
CA LYS A 272 14.15 12.62 -16.46
C LYS A 272 13.98 12.84 -17.96
N ALA A 273 13.51 11.84 -18.69
CA ALA A 273 13.13 11.93 -20.11
C ALA A 273 11.61 12.01 -20.24
N SER A 274 11.07 13.22 -20.38
CA SER A 274 9.63 13.44 -20.60
C SER A 274 9.27 13.26 -22.07
N PHE A 275 8.11 12.65 -22.35
CA PHE A 275 7.66 12.38 -23.72
C PHE A 275 6.18 12.58 -23.92
N SER A 276 5.80 12.78 -25.17
CA SER A 276 4.44 12.62 -25.69
C SER A 276 4.52 11.92 -27.04
N MET A 277 3.59 11.01 -27.32
CA MET A 277 3.49 10.29 -28.58
C MET A 277 2.05 9.95 -28.93
N ARG A 278 1.76 9.80 -30.22
CA ARG A 278 0.44 9.33 -30.68
C ARG A 278 0.46 7.81 -30.85
N ALA A 279 -0.59 7.18 -30.36
CA ALA A 279 -0.84 5.77 -30.64
C ALA A 279 -1.55 5.63 -31.99
N GLY A 280 -1.06 4.71 -32.84
CA GLY A 280 -1.69 4.42 -34.13
C GLY A 280 -2.94 3.53 -33.99
N ARG A 281 -3.04 2.78 -32.89
CA ARG A 281 -4.19 1.94 -32.55
C ARG A 281 -4.18 1.61 -31.07
N LEU A 282 -5.17 2.07 -30.32
CA LEU A 282 -5.27 1.84 -28.89
C LEU A 282 -6.70 1.42 -28.49
N THR A 283 -6.82 0.27 -27.82
CA THR A 283 -8.04 -0.14 -27.11
C THR A 283 -7.88 0.26 -25.66
N LEU A 284 -8.79 1.07 -25.15
CA LEU A 284 -8.75 1.52 -23.77
C LEU A 284 -9.12 0.39 -22.80
N TRP A 285 -8.42 0.33 -21.68
CA TRP A 285 -8.70 -0.62 -20.62
C TRP A 285 -10.05 -0.31 -19.97
N SER A 286 -10.88 -1.33 -19.74
CA SER A 286 -12.12 -1.27 -18.98
C SER A 286 -12.43 -2.66 -18.39
N PRO A 287 -13.38 -2.78 -17.43
CA PRO A 287 -13.82 -4.08 -16.92
C PRO A 287 -14.24 -5.07 -18.01
N GLU A 288 -14.93 -4.60 -19.04
CA GLU A 288 -15.40 -5.43 -20.16
C GLU A 288 -14.28 -5.75 -21.18
N SER A 289 -13.20 -4.98 -21.16
CA SER A 289 -12.06 -5.14 -22.06
C SER A 289 -10.75 -4.76 -21.36
N PRO A 290 -10.22 -5.63 -20.48
CA PRO A 290 -9.04 -5.34 -19.68
C PRO A 290 -7.74 -5.46 -20.51
N LYS A 291 -7.66 -4.67 -21.59
CA LYS A 291 -6.53 -4.71 -22.52
C LYS A 291 -5.28 -4.10 -21.90
N LEU A 292 -4.24 -4.90 -21.78
CA LEU A 292 -2.88 -4.49 -21.42
C LEU A 292 -2.00 -4.51 -22.68
N TYR A 293 -1.06 -3.59 -22.73
CA TYR A 293 -0.06 -3.47 -23.78
C TYR A 293 1.32 -3.69 -23.19
N LYS A 294 2.12 -4.48 -23.91
CA LYS A 294 3.54 -4.58 -23.60
C LYS A 294 4.23 -3.26 -23.93
N VAL A 295 4.73 -2.60 -22.91
CA VAL A 295 5.51 -1.35 -23.02
C VAL A 295 6.99 -1.70 -22.83
N GLU A 296 7.80 -1.41 -23.81
CA GLU A 296 9.25 -1.65 -23.80
C GLU A 296 9.98 -0.31 -23.56
N LEU A 297 10.75 -0.25 -22.50
CA LEU A 297 11.56 0.90 -22.12
C LEU A 297 13.04 0.57 -22.29
N SER A 298 13.80 1.47 -22.88
CA SER A 298 15.25 1.33 -22.96
C SER A 298 15.95 2.67 -22.84
N GLY A 299 16.95 2.73 -21.98
CA GLY A 299 17.78 3.92 -21.79
C GLY A 299 19.15 3.51 -21.24
N SER A 300 20.23 4.14 -21.77
CA SER A 300 21.58 3.67 -21.49
C SER A 300 21.72 2.17 -21.82
N GLU A 301 22.16 1.35 -20.88
CA GLU A 301 22.27 -0.10 -21.01
C GLU A 301 21.07 -0.87 -20.43
N ASP A 302 20.13 -0.15 -19.73
CA ASP A 302 18.98 -0.78 -19.08
C ASP A 302 17.81 -0.97 -20.03
N ARG A 303 17.09 -2.06 -19.81
CA ARG A 303 15.86 -2.42 -20.51
C ARG A 303 14.84 -2.94 -19.53
N LEU A 304 13.63 -2.46 -19.65
CA LEU A 304 12.49 -2.88 -18.84
C LEU A 304 11.27 -3.09 -19.76
N THR A 305 10.46 -4.06 -19.44
CA THR A 305 9.13 -4.23 -20.06
C THR A 305 8.09 -4.21 -18.96
N ASP A 306 6.91 -3.63 -19.22
CA ASP A 306 5.77 -3.66 -18.32
C ASP A 306 4.49 -3.87 -19.12
N ASP A 307 3.46 -4.45 -18.50
CA ASP A 307 2.13 -4.62 -19.06
C ASP A 307 1.22 -3.48 -18.56
N ILE A 308 0.94 -2.51 -19.41
CA ILE A 308 0.22 -1.27 -19.04
C ILE A 308 -1.10 -1.18 -19.80
N GLY A 309 -2.19 -0.95 -19.06
CA GLY A 309 -3.48 -0.59 -19.61
C GLY A 309 -3.66 0.93 -19.67
N PHE A 310 -4.29 1.43 -20.73
CA PHE A 310 -4.54 2.85 -20.93
C PHE A 310 -6.01 3.17 -20.73
N ARG A 311 -6.33 4.09 -19.84
CA ARG A 311 -7.70 4.53 -19.55
C ARG A 311 -7.75 5.97 -19.07
N ASP A 312 -8.92 6.59 -19.18
CA ASP A 312 -9.25 7.87 -18.56
C ASP A 312 -10.27 7.64 -17.43
N ILE A 313 -10.05 8.25 -16.29
CA ILE A 313 -11.00 8.27 -15.16
C ILE A 313 -11.16 9.71 -14.69
N ARG A 314 -12.41 10.16 -14.57
CA ARG A 314 -12.70 11.53 -14.13
C ARG A 314 -14.07 11.65 -13.48
N VAL A 315 -14.28 12.74 -12.77
CA VAL A 315 -15.58 13.14 -12.22
C VAL A 315 -16.20 14.22 -13.09
N GLU A 316 -17.50 14.08 -13.37
CA GLU A 316 -18.31 15.10 -14.01
C GLU A 316 -19.62 15.28 -13.25
N GLY A 317 -19.71 16.36 -12.49
CA GLY A 317 -20.81 16.57 -11.53
C GLY A 317 -20.77 15.50 -10.44
N THR A 318 -21.82 14.69 -10.36
CA THR A 318 -21.88 13.56 -9.42
C THR A 318 -21.62 12.19 -10.08
N ARG A 319 -21.09 12.16 -11.31
CA ARG A 319 -20.80 10.93 -12.04
C ARG A 319 -19.31 10.61 -12.03
N ILE A 320 -18.98 9.34 -11.97
CA ILE A 320 -17.63 8.82 -12.24
C ILE A 320 -17.63 8.32 -13.68
N LEU A 321 -16.71 8.81 -14.50
CA LEU A 321 -16.61 8.44 -15.90
C LEU A 321 -15.32 7.66 -16.15
N LEU A 322 -15.44 6.44 -16.66
CA LEU A 322 -14.33 5.66 -17.22
C LEU A 322 -14.41 5.71 -18.75
N ASN A 323 -13.36 6.22 -19.40
CA ASN A 323 -13.30 6.40 -20.85
C ASN A 323 -14.51 7.17 -21.40
N GLY A 324 -14.97 8.19 -20.67
CA GLY A 324 -16.11 9.01 -21.02
C GLY A 324 -17.49 8.39 -20.77
N LYS A 325 -17.56 7.15 -20.26
CA LYS A 325 -18.80 6.47 -19.91
C LYS A 325 -19.00 6.45 -18.41
N ALA A 326 -20.21 6.74 -17.95
CA ALA A 326 -20.54 6.64 -16.53
C ALA A 326 -20.45 5.18 -16.04
N VAL A 327 -19.85 5.00 -14.86
CA VAL A 327 -19.72 3.69 -14.21
C VAL A 327 -20.37 3.69 -12.84
N PHE A 328 -20.87 2.53 -12.41
CA PHE A 328 -21.28 2.24 -11.05
C PHE A 328 -20.38 1.15 -10.49
N LEU A 329 -19.80 1.40 -9.29
CA LEU A 329 -18.79 0.54 -8.70
C LEU A 329 -19.44 -0.47 -7.74
N GLU A 330 -19.47 -1.73 -8.14
CA GLU A 330 -20.02 -2.86 -7.38
C GLU A 330 -18.85 -3.71 -6.89
N GLY A 331 -18.55 -3.66 -5.59
CA GLY A 331 -17.34 -4.30 -5.08
C GLY A 331 -17.46 -4.79 -3.65
N ALA A 332 -16.33 -5.12 -3.06
CA ALA A 332 -16.20 -5.44 -1.64
C ALA A 332 -14.87 -4.93 -1.09
N ASN A 333 -14.85 -4.70 0.23
CA ASN A 333 -13.59 -4.46 0.94
C ASN A 333 -12.82 -5.77 1.10
N VAL A 334 -11.49 -5.70 1.10
CA VAL A 334 -10.60 -6.86 1.30
C VAL A 334 -9.46 -6.48 2.22
N HIS A 335 -9.25 -7.23 3.32
CA HIS A 335 -7.99 -7.21 4.06
C HIS A 335 -6.96 -8.14 3.39
N ALA A 336 -5.66 -7.82 3.53
CA ALA A 336 -4.58 -8.65 2.99
C ALA A 336 -4.36 -9.91 3.85
N GLU A 337 -5.43 -10.69 4.05
CA GLU A 337 -5.39 -12.01 4.69
C GLU A 337 -5.59 -13.12 3.67
N ALA A 338 -4.83 -14.18 3.82
CA ALA A 338 -4.91 -15.32 2.94
C ALA A 338 -6.18 -16.13 3.21
N PRO A 339 -7.02 -16.34 2.20
CA PRO A 339 -8.21 -17.17 2.35
C PRO A 339 -7.88 -18.57 2.86
N VAL A 340 -8.67 -19.09 3.79
CA VAL A 340 -8.59 -20.45 4.37
C VAL A 340 -7.30 -20.73 5.15
N ARG A 341 -6.14 -20.34 4.58
CA ARG A 341 -4.82 -20.55 5.22
C ARG A 341 -4.62 -19.67 6.44
N GLY A 342 -5.17 -18.46 6.41
CA GLY A 342 -4.86 -17.41 7.39
C GLY A 342 -3.48 -16.78 7.21
N GLY A 343 -3.17 -15.77 8.02
CA GLY A 343 -1.96 -14.98 7.89
C GLY A 343 -1.97 -14.02 6.69
N ARG A 344 -0.85 -13.38 6.41
CA ARG A 344 -0.75 -12.44 5.28
C ARG A 344 -0.92 -13.14 3.93
N ALA A 345 -1.72 -12.54 3.05
CA ALA A 345 -1.77 -12.92 1.65
C ALA A 345 -0.50 -12.44 0.94
N HIS A 346 0.24 -13.37 0.32
CA HIS A 346 1.54 -13.10 -0.29
C HIS A 346 1.85 -13.97 -1.51
N SER A 347 0.90 -14.81 -1.94
CA SER A 347 1.11 -15.73 -3.06
C SER A 347 0.09 -15.51 -4.17
N ASP A 348 0.47 -15.90 -5.41
CA ASP A 348 -0.47 -15.91 -6.54
C ASP A 348 -1.72 -16.74 -6.25
N GLN A 349 -1.61 -17.80 -5.44
CA GLN A 349 -2.77 -18.61 -5.07
C GLN A 349 -3.73 -17.85 -4.17
N ASP A 350 -3.21 -17.09 -3.17
CA ASP A 350 -4.04 -16.26 -2.29
C ASP A 350 -4.80 -15.23 -3.12
N VAL A 351 -4.07 -14.55 -4.03
CA VAL A 351 -4.64 -13.52 -4.93
C VAL A 351 -5.71 -14.11 -5.83
N ARG A 352 -5.42 -15.19 -6.54
CA ARG A 352 -6.42 -15.86 -7.42
C ARG A 352 -7.66 -16.31 -6.66
N THR A 353 -7.52 -16.72 -5.39
CA THR A 353 -8.67 -17.11 -4.58
C THR A 353 -9.55 -15.90 -4.24
N ILE A 354 -8.94 -14.78 -3.83
CA ILE A 354 -9.66 -13.53 -3.53
C ILE A 354 -10.38 -13.03 -4.79
N PHE A 355 -9.68 -12.95 -5.93
CA PHE A 355 -10.29 -12.51 -7.19
C PHE A 355 -11.33 -13.49 -7.73
N GLY A 356 -11.19 -14.78 -7.45
CA GLY A 356 -12.20 -15.79 -7.72
C GLY A 356 -13.52 -15.49 -7.00
N TYR A 357 -13.47 -15.12 -5.72
CA TYR A 357 -14.66 -14.71 -4.95
C TYR A 357 -15.26 -13.40 -5.46
N LEU A 358 -14.44 -12.40 -5.81
CA LEU A 358 -14.92 -11.14 -6.40
C LEU A 358 -15.65 -11.35 -7.73
N LYS A 359 -15.09 -12.19 -8.62
CA LYS A 359 -15.73 -12.56 -9.89
C LYS A 359 -17.06 -13.30 -9.68
N GLU A 360 -17.09 -14.23 -8.72
CA GLU A 360 -18.29 -14.96 -8.38
C GLU A 360 -19.38 -14.06 -7.78
N LEU A 361 -18.95 -12.99 -7.08
CA LEU A 361 -19.84 -11.95 -6.57
C LEU A 361 -20.37 -11.02 -7.68
N HIS A 362 -19.87 -11.13 -8.92
CA HIS A 362 -20.08 -10.21 -10.05
C HIS A 362 -19.54 -8.80 -9.78
N ALA A 363 -18.51 -8.68 -8.94
CA ALA A 363 -17.90 -7.41 -8.62
C ALA A 363 -17.06 -6.88 -9.80
N ASN A 364 -17.13 -5.58 -10.06
CA ASN A 364 -16.27 -4.84 -10.98
C ASN A 364 -15.27 -3.93 -10.25
N PHE A 365 -15.27 -3.97 -8.91
CA PHE A 365 -14.51 -3.07 -8.06
C PHE A 365 -14.04 -3.79 -6.78
N VAL A 366 -12.90 -3.33 -6.22
CA VAL A 366 -12.40 -3.78 -4.91
C VAL A 366 -11.75 -2.63 -4.16
N ARG A 367 -12.01 -2.50 -2.86
CA ARG A 367 -11.23 -1.65 -1.97
C ARG A 367 -10.23 -2.50 -1.20
N LEU A 368 -8.95 -2.23 -1.41
CA LEU A 368 -7.85 -2.87 -0.72
C LEU A 368 -7.61 -2.15 0.62
N ALA A 369 -8.35 -2.59 1.63
CA ALA A 369 -8.37 -1.95 2.94
C ALA A 369 -7.28 -2.52 3.86
N HIS A 370 -6.71 -1.75 4.77
CA HIS A 370 -6.69 -0.28 4.92
C HIS A 370 -5.28 0.23 4.64
N TYR A 371 -4.54 -0.47 3.80
CA TYR A 371 -3.12 -0.30 3.54
C TYR A 371 -2.76 -0.84 2.15
N PRO A 372 -1.62 -0.45 1.56
CA PRO A 372 -1.18 -1.01 0.28
C PRO A 372 -1.05 -2.53 0.37
N HIS A 373 -1.72 -3.24 -0.53
CA HIS A 373 -1.65 -4.71 -0.61
C HIS A 373 -0.39 -5.18 -1.37
N ASP A 374 -0.22 -6.49 -1.50
CA ASP A 374 0.81 -7.07 -2.35
C ASP A 374 0.57 -6.65 -3.81
N GLU A 375 1.62 -6.30 -4.54
CA GLU A 375 1.54 -5.81 -5.92
C GLU A 375 0.82 -6.78 -6.86
N ARG A 376 0.83 -8.08 -6.55
CA ARG A 376 0.07 -9.11 -7.26
C ARG A 376 -1.43 -8.82 -7.30
N MET A 377 -1.98 -8.11 -6.28
CA MET A 377 -3.41 -7.77 -6.23
C MET A 377 -3.77 -6.78 -7.35
N GLU A 378 -2.99 -5.70 -7.49
CA GLU A 378 -3.21 -4.70 -8.53
C GLU A 378 -2.92 -5.26 -9.93
N ARG A 379 -1.89 -6.15 -10.07
CA ARG A 379 -1.61 -6.85 -11.33
C ARG A 379 -2.72 -7.82 -11.74
N GLU A 380 -3.31 -8.52 -10.78
CA GLU A 380 -4.47 -9.39 -11.09
C GLU A 380 -5.70 -8.56 -11.42
N ALA A 381 -5.93 -7.46 -10.72
CA ALA A 381 -7.00 -6.51 -11.04
C ALA A 381 -6.90 -5.96 -12.47
N ASP A 382 -5.68 -5.62 -12.90
CA ASP A 382 -5.41 -5.19 -14.28
C ASP A 382 -5.84 -6.23 -15.32
N ARG A 383 -5.51 -7.53 -15.07
CA ARG A 383 -5.84 -8.65 -15.96
C ARG A 383 -7.32 -9.00 -15.94
N ASP A 384 -7.93 -8.90 -14.78
CA ASP A 384 -9.30 -9.33 -14.54
C ASP A 384 -10.36 -8.24 -14.83
N GLY A 385 -9.93 -6.99 -15.08
CA GLY A 385 -10.85 -5.88 -15.32
C GLY A 385 -11.57 -5.42 -14.05
N ILE A 386 -10.96 -5.56 -12.88
CA ILE A 386 -11.53 -5.11 -11.61
C ILE A 386 -10.88 -3.78 -11.22
N MET A 387 -11.70 -2.73 -11.06
CA MET A 387 -11.24 -1.41 -10.63
C MET A 387 -10.83 -1.43 -9.15
N VAL A 388 -9.81 -0.66 -8.78
CA VAL A 388 -9.20 -0.69 -7.46
C VAL A 388 -9.24 0.67 -6.78
N TRP A 389 -9.57 0.66 -5.49
CA TRP A 389 -9.29 1.68 -4.51
C TRP A 389 -8.11 1.20 -3.65
N SER A 390 -6.98 1.89 -3.75
CA SER A 390 -5.80 1.64 -2.91
C SER A 390 -5.63 2.77 -1.89
N GLU A 391 -5.21 2.42 -0.66
CA GLU A 391 -5.11 3.39 0.43
C GLU A 391 -3.90 3.17 1.33
N ILE A 392 -3.46 4.26 1.98
CA ILE A 392 -2.42 4.24 3.01
C ILE A 392 -3.06 4.02 4.39
N PRO A 393 -2.32 3.48 5.39
CA PRO A 393 -2.89 3.02 6.65
C PRO A 393 -3.22 4.14 7.65
N ASN A 394 -3.72 5.28 7.18
CA ASN A 394 -4.25 6.37 7.99
C ASN A 394 -5.64 6.02 8.55
N TRP A 395 -5.65 5.21 9.61
CA TRP A 395 -6.86 4.71 10.20
C TRP A 395 -7.16 5.38 11.55
N GLN A 396 -8.35 5.97 11.66
CA GLN A 396 -8.89 6.62 12.87
C GLN A 396 -7.91 7.62 13.53
N ASN A 397 -7.29 7.25 14.64
CA ASN A 397 -6.51 8.17 15.47
C ASN A 397 -5.02 8.18 15.12
N ILE A 398 -4.64 9.10 14.27
CA ILE A 398 -3.25 9.39 13.92
C ILE A 398 -2.78 10.67 14.64
N SER A 399 -1.49 10.79 14.91
CA SER A 399 -0.90 11.99 15.54
C SER A 399 -0.77 13.15 14.55
N PHE A 400 -1.91 13.66 14.03
CA PHE A 400 -1.98 14.68 12.97
C PHE A 400 -1.27 16.00 13.25
N ALA A 401 -0.95 16.31 14.53
CA ALA A 401 -0.24 17.54 14.89
C ALA A 401 1.28 17.44 14.73
N LYS A 402 1.83 16.25 14.48
CA LYS A 402 3.26 15.98 14.43
C LYS A 402 3.82 16.03 13.01
N PRO A 403 4.77 16.93 12.70
CA PRO A 403 5.38 17.00 11.37
C PRO A 403 6.09 15.72 10.94
N GLU A 404 6.70 15.00 11.90
CA GLU A 404 7.36 13.72 11.63
C GLU A 404 6.38 12.62 11.18
N VAL A 405 5.13 12.65 11.69
CA VAL A 405 4.07 11.73 11.25
C VAL A 405 3.63 12.06 9.84
N TYR A 406 3.51 13.36 9.51
CA TYR A 406 3.23 13.79 8.14
C TYR A 406 4.32 13.34 7.14
N ALA A 407 5.60 13.46 7.53
CA ALA A 407 6.71 13.02 6.69
C ALA A 407 6.69 11.50 6.41
N LYS A 408 6.37 10.68 7.44
CA LYS A 408 6.18 9.22 7.28
C LYS A 408 5.05 8.90 6.32
N ASP A 409 3.93 9.60 6.46
CA ASP A 409 2.74 9.41 5.63
C ASP A 409 3.00 9.76 4.16
N VAL A 410 3.67 10.88 3.92
CA VAL A 410 4.10 11.28 2.58
C VAL A 410 5.06 10.25 1.97
N ALA A 411 5.95 9.65 2.76
CA ALA A 411 6.85 8.60 2.29
C ALA A 411 6.07 7.35 1.83
N MET A 412 5.16 6.83 2.68
CA MET A 412 4.31 5.68 2.33
C MET A 412 3.41 5.97 1.11
N LEU A 413 2.85 7.19 1.02
CA LEU A 413 2.06 7.62 -0.12
C LEU A 413 2.88 7.61 -1.43
N LYS A 414 4.11 8.11 -1.38
CA LYS A 414 5.04 8.11 -2.53
C LYS A 414 5.39 6.70 -2.97
N GLU A 415 5.70 5.83 -2.03
CA GLU A 415 6.03 4.42 -2.30
C GLU A 415 4.84 3.70 -2.95
N MET A 416 3.63 3.85 -2.40
CA MET A 416 2.41 3.28 -2.97
C MET A 416 2.14 3.78 -4.39
N ILE A 417 2.13 5.11 -4.58
CA ILE A 417 1.81 5.70 -5.88
C ILE A 417 2.88 5.37 -6.92
N ARG A 418 4.17 5.46 -6.59
CA ARG A 418 5.24 5.11 -7.53
C ARG A 418 5.15 3.66 -7.98
N ARG A 419 4.87 2.72 -7.06
CA ARG A 419 4.69 1.31 -7.39
C ARG A 419 3.51 1.08 -8.33
N ASP A 420 2.36 1.77 -8.10
CA ASP A 420 1.08 1.34 -8.68
C ASP A 420 0.50 2.27 -9.75
N ARG A 421 1.07 3.47 -10.00
CA ARG A 421 0.50 4.45 -10.94
C ARG A 421 0.47 4.01 -12.41
N ASN A 422 1.23 3.00 -12.80
CA ASN A 422 1.16 2.43 -14.15
C ASN A 422 0.10 1.32 -14.29
N LYS A 423 -0.59 0.95 -13.20
CA LYS A 423 -1.63 -0.08 -13.20
C LYS A 423 -3.00 0.54 -13.50
N ALA A 424 -3.61 0.12 -14.59
CA ALA A 424 -4.84 0.71 -15.10
C ALA A 424 -6.04 0.51 -14.18
N SER A 425 -6.08 -0.61 -13.46
CA SER A 425 -7.14 -0.95 -12.51
C SER A 425 -7.26 0.04 -11.37
N VAL A 426 -6.14 0.61 -10.89
CA VAL A 426 -6.16 1.59 -9.81
C VAL A 426 -6.80 2.88 -10.30
N ILE A 427 -7.97 3.22 -9.75
CA ILE A 427 -8.74 4.42 -10.12
C ILE A 427 -8.87 5.43 -8.99
N LEU A 428 -8.66 5.01 -7.73
CA LEU A 428 -8.79 5.82 -6.54
C LEU A 428 -7.56 5.69 -5.64
N TRP A 429 -6.97 6.83 -5.25
CA TRP A 429 -6.05 6.93 -4.14
C TRP A 429 -6.78 7.46 -2.92
N SER A 430 -6.67 6.77 -1.79
CA SER A 430 -7.30 7.17 -0.55
C SER A 430 -6.28 7.60 0.48
N VAL A 431 -6.59 8.69 1.16
CA VAL A 431 -5.68 9.32 2.13
C VAL A 431 -6.01 8.98 3.58
N SER A 432 -7.18 8.39 3.87
CA SER A 432 -7.51 7.97 5.24
C SER A 432 -8.80 7.15 5.34
N ASN A 433 -8.98 6.52 6.51
CA ASN A 433 -10.22 5.86 6.94
C ASN A 433 -10.65 6.32 8.33
N GLU A 434 -11.92 6.75 8.46
CA GLU A 434 -12.63 7.05 9.72
C GLU A 434 -11.88 7.96 10.71
N THR A 435 -11.14 8.92 10.18
CA THR A 435 -10.40 9.87 11.02
C THR A 435 -11.33 10.90 11.64
N PRO A 436 -11.17 11.25 12.93
CA PRO A 436 -12.08 12.17 13.63
C PRO A 436 -12.00 13.58 13.06
N ASN A 437 -13.18 14.18 12.78
CA ASN A 437 -13.28 15.52 12.22
C ASN A 437 -12.76 16.59 13.19
N ASN A 438 -11.64 17.22 12.85
CA ASN A 438 -11.08 18.39 13.50
C ASN A 438 -10.18 19.18 12.53
N PRO A 439 -9.91 20.48 12.80
CA PRO A 439 -9.15 21.33 11.86
C PRO A 439 -7.71 20.85 11.57
N THR A 440 -7.03 20.25 12.55
CA THR A 440 -5.65 19.76 12.38
C THR A 440 -5.62 18.56 11.43
N ARG A 441 -6.51 17.58 11.64
CA ARG A 441 -6.69 16.44 10.74
C ARG A 441 -7.09 16.90 9.34
N THR A 442 -8.05 17.81 9.22
CA THR A 442 -8.50 18.28 7.92
C THR A 442 -7.38 18.92 7.10
N ARG A 443 -6.55 19.77 7.73
CA ARG A 443 -5.36 20.35 7.09
C ARG A 443 -4.39 19.25 6.63
N PHE A 444 -4.00 18.37 7.56
CA PHE A 444 -3.06 17.28 7.29
C PHE A 444 -3.49 16.45 6.10
N LEU A 445 -4.76 15.99 6.07
CA LEU A 445 -5.28 15.14 4.98
C LEU A 445 -5.52 15.91 3.68
N THR A 446 -5.86 17.20 3.74
CA THR A 446 -5.92 18.07 2.55
C THR A 446 -4.54 18.23 1.92
N ASP A 447 -3.50 18.47 2.73
CA ASP A 447 -2.13 18.56 2.25
C ASP A 447 -1.68 17.23 1.63
N LEU A 448 -2.02 16.10 2.25
CA LEU A 448 -1.71 14.77 1.74
C LEU A 448 -2.45 14.45 0.43
N ALA A 449 -3.73 14.83 0.29
CA ALA A 449 -4.49 14.72 -0.94
C ALA A 449 -3.84 15.54 -2.08
N ASN A 450 -3.30 16.71 -1.75
CA ASN A 450 -2.58 17.53 -2.72
C ASN A 450 -1.23 16.90 -3.11
N GLU A 451 -0.52 16.25 -2.18
CA GLU A 451 0.69 15.48 -2.51
C GLU A 451 0.37 14.29 -3.44
N ALA A 452 -0.73 13.57 -3.19
CA ALA A 452 -1.18 12.50 -4.09
C ALA A 452 -1.42 13.02 -5.53
N ARG A 453 -2.08 14.18 -5.68
CA ARG A 453 -2.32 14.80 -7.01
C ARG A 453 -1.04 15.25 -7.71
N LYS A 454 -0.01 15.67 -6.97
CA LYS A 454 1.29 16.00 -7.54
C LYS A 454 2.05 14.77 -8.04
N LEU A 455 1.90 13.64 -7.33
CA LEU A 455 2.54 12.38 -7.67
C LEU A 455 1.84 11.69 -8.85
N ASP A 456 0.51 11.82 -8.93
CA ASP A 456 -0.32 11.24 -9.96
C ASP A 456 -1.60 12.06 -10.15
N SER A 457 -1.69 12.70 -11.29
CA SER A 457 -2.86 13.51 -11.69
C SER A 457 -3.92 12.72 -12.48
N THR A 458 -3.73 11.43 -12.67
CA THR A 458 -4.56 10.57 -13.53
C THR A 458 -5.54 9.68 -12.75
N ARG A 459 -5.56 9.78 -11.41
CA ARG A 459 -6.47 9.08 -10.51
C ARG A 459 -7.26 10.07 -9.67
N LEU A 460 -8.41 9.59 -9.19
CA LEU A 460 -9.27 10.36 -8.29
C LEU A 460 -8.79 10.19 -6.84
N ILE A 461 -8.98 11.22 -6.05
CA ILE A 461 -8.64 11.22 -4.62
C ILE A 461 -9.90 11.00 -3.79
N THR A 462 -9.79 10.13 -2.80
CA THR A 462 -10.89 9.80 -1.89
C THR A 462 -10.41 9.62 -0.44
N SER A 463 -11.34 9.45 0.45
CA SER A 463 -11.18 9.01 1.83
C SER A 463 -12.48 8.35 2.30
N ALA A 464 -12.40 7.33 3.13
CA ALA A 464 -13.57 6.77 3.80
C ALA A 464 -13.89 7.61 5.04
N ILE A 465 -14.96 8.38 4.96
CA ILE A 465 -15.43 9.28 6.03
C ILE A 465 -16.26 8.46 7.04
N ILE A 466 -16.02 8.69 8.32
CA ILE A 466 -16.81 8.09 9.40
C ILE A 466 -18.27 8.53 9.30
N GLY A 467 -19.19 7.62 9.58
CA GLY A 467 -20.63 7.91 9.58
C GLY A 467 -20.98 9.05 10.54
N PRO A 468 -21.78 10.03 10.10
CA PRO A 468 -22.35 11.02 11.01
C PRO A 468 -23.31 10.33 12.00
N ARG A 469 -23.47 10.91 13.19
CA ARG A 469 -24.50 10.40 14.11
C ARG A 469 -25.90 10.73 13.58
N PRO A 470 -26.85 9.79 13.61
CA PRO A 470 -28.22 10.04 13.19
C PRO A 470 -28.87 11.19 13.95
N ASN A 471 -29.57 12.05 13.25
CA ASN A 471 -30.49 13.03 13.84
C ASN A 471 -31.92 12.71 13.36
N GLY A 472 -32.59 11.84 14.11
CA GLY A 472 -33.82 11.21 13.62
C GLY A 472 -33.52 10.36 12.40
N THR A 473 -34.18 10.64 11.27
CA THR A 473 -33.98 9.96 9.99
C THR A 473 -33.01 10.70 9.06
N GLU A 474 -32.41 11.81 9.50
CA GLU A 474 -31.52 12.62 8.68
C GLU A 474 -30.04 12.26 8.97
N MET A 475 -29.31 11.92 7.91
CA MET A 475 -27.87 11.68 7.91
C MET A 475 -27.19 12.73 7.05
N VAL A 476 -26.41 13.62 7.66
CA VAL A 476 -25.77 14.72 6.95
C VAL A 476 -24.26 14.57 7.01
N ASN A 477 -23.64 14.32 5.85
CA ASN A 477 -22.18 14.43 5.74
C ASN A 477 -21.77 15.89 5.51
N ASN A 478 -21.18 16.49 6.53
CA ASN A 478 -20.67 17.86 6.52
C ASN A 478 -19.17 17.92 6.89
N ASP A 479 -18.44 16.82 6.66
CA ASP A 479 -17.01 16.79 6.94
C ASP A 479 -16.25 17.69 5.96
N PRO A 480 -15.48 18.70 6.46
CA PRO A 480 -14.74 19.63 5.60
C PRO A 480 -13.69 18.96 4.71
N LEU A 481 -13.24 17.75 5.04
CA LEU A 481 -12.32 17.00 4.17
C LEU A 481 -12.94 16.71 2.80
N CYS A 482 -14.27 16.59 2.72
CA CYS A 482 -14.96 16.35 1.46
C CYS A 482 -14.64 17.40 0.38
N ASP A 483 -14.27 18.63 0.75
CA ASP A 483 -13.87 19.68 -0.20
C ASP A 483 -12.59 19.30 -0.96
N ALA A 484 -11.67 18.59 -0.31
CA ALA A 484 -10.40 18.16 -0.88
C ALA A 484 -10.50 16.85 -1.70
N LEU A 485 -11.62 16.14 -1.64
CA LEU A 485 -11.82 14.84 -2.30
C LEU A 485 -12.50 15.00 -3.66
N ASP A 486 -12.23 14.10 -4.60
CA ASP A 486 -12.95 14.00 -5.88
C ASP A 486 -14.18 13.10 -5.74
N VAL A 487 -14.08 12.06 -4.92
CA VAL A 487 -15.13 11.10 -4.59
C VAL A 487 -15.20 10.97 -3.07
N ILE A 488 -16.41 10.96 -2.52
CA ILE A 488 -16.65 10.77 -1.09
C ILE A 488 -16.85 9.28 -0.82
N GLY A 489 -15.95 8.66 -0.05
CA GLY A 489 -16.23 7.39 0.59
C GLY A 489 -17.02 7.64 1.88
N GLN A 490 -18.10 6.91 2.09
CA GLN A 490 -18.92 7.03 3.30
C GLN A 490 -19.06 5.68 3.98
N ASN A 491 -18.68 5.60 5.26
CA ASN A 491 -18.92 4.43 6.08
C ASN A 491 -20.22 4.61 6.87
N GLU A 492 -21.00 3.54 7.02
CA GLU A 492 -22.18 3.50 7.87
C GLU A 492 -22.48 2.07 8.35
N TYR A 493 -23.15 1.93 9.48
CA TYR A 493 -23.51 0.62 10.04
C TYR A 493 -24.91 0.64 10.68
N ILE A 494 -25.88 1.30 10.02
CA ILE A 494 -27.28 1.35 10.43
C ILE A 494 -27.86 -0.06 10.45
N GLY A 495 -28.55 -0.40 11.53
CA GLY A 495 -29.08 -1.74 11.76
C GLY A 495 -28.11 -2.70 12.45
N TRP A 496 -26.81 -2.30 12.61
CA TRP A 496 -25.84 -3.10 13.35
C TRP A 496 -25.31 -2.40 14.61
N TYR A 497 -24.67 -1.23 14.49
CA TYR A 497 -24.19 -0.45 15.63
C TYR A 497 -25.19 0.58 16.09
N GLU A 498 -25.98 1.13 15.19
CA GLU A 498 -26.92 2.20 15.42
C GLU A 498 -28.28 1.82 14.82
N MET A 499 -29.37 2.18 15.50
CA MET A 499 -30.77 2.01 15.04
C MET A 499 -31.14 0.54 14.78
N THR A 500 -32.34 0.31 14.27
CA THR A 500 -32.79 -1.02 13.81
C THR A 500 -32.58 -1.16 12.30
N PRO A 501 -32.56 -2.38 11.75
CA PRO A 501 -32.48 -2.57 10.30
C PRO A 501 -33.60 -1.85 9.55
N GLU A 502 -34.83 -1.89 10.04
CA GLU A 502 -36.01 -1.27 9.43
C GLU A 502 -35.95 0.27 9.43
N ASP A 503 -35.19 0.86 10.35
CA ASP A 503 -34.99 2.32 10.36
C ASP A 503 -34.22 2.78 9.11
N ALA A 504 -33.37 1.94 8.52
CA ALA A 504 -32.65 2.24 7.29
C ALA A 504 -33.60 2.61 6.14
N ASP A 505 -34.79 2.01 6.08
CA ASP A 505 -35.80 2.34 5.07
C ASP A 505 -36.28 3.79 5.14
N HIS A 506 -36.05 4.47 6.23
CA HIS A 506 -36.52 5.84 6.48
C HIS A 506 -35.40 6.87 6.51
N ILE A 507 -34.15 6.44 6.32
CA ILE A 507 -32.98 7.32 6.34
C ILE A 507 -32.90 8.17 5.05
N HIS A 508 -32.63 9.44 5.25
CA HIS A 508 -32.34 10.41 4.19
C HIS A 508 -30.92 10.95 4.33
N TRP A 509 -30.11 10.70 3.30
CA TRP A 509 -28.74 11.18 3.24
C TRP A 509 -28.63 12.52 2.52
N THR A 510 -27.84 13.42 3.09
CA THR A 510 -27.44 14.67 2.45
C THR A 510 -25.91 14.69 2.32
N PHE A 511 -25.42 14.89 1.12
CA PHE A 511 -24.00 14.97 0.77
C PHE A 511 -23.66 16.24 0.02
N PRO A 512 -22.40 16.71 0.04
CA PRO A 512 -21.90 17.66 -0.94
C PRO A 512 -22.16 17.17 -2.39
N ALA A 513 -22.20 18.09 -3.36
CA ALA A 513 -22.50 17.76 -4.78
C ALA A 513 -21.32 17.03 -5.46
N LYS A 514 -20.96 15.85 -4.95
CA LYS A 514 -19.88 14.96 -5.43
C LYS A 514 -20.38 13.51 -5.54
N PRO A 515 -19.69 12.65 -6.33
CA PRO A 515 -19.99 11.22 -6.31
C PRO A 515 -19.76 10.61 -4.92
N VAL A 516 -20.60 9.68 -4.53
CA VAL A 516 -20.53 8.98 -3.24
C VAL A 516 -20.36 7.48 -3.48
N LEU A 517 -19.41 6.88 -2.79
CA LEU A 517 -19.33 5.43 -2.61
C LEU A 517 -19.72 5.11 -1.17
N MET A 518 -20.69 4.21 -0.97
CA MET A 518 -20.89 3.63 0.35
C MET A 518 -19.73 2.63 0.58
N SER A 519 -18.67 3.13 1.23
CA SER A 519 -17.36 2.47 1.31
C SER A 519 -17.29 1.38 2.36
N GLU A 520 -18.16 1.43 3.37
CA GLU A 520 -18.35 0.36 4.33
C GLU A 520 -19.79 0.37 4.83
N PHE A 521 -20.40 -0.81 4.91
CA PHE A 521 -21.72 -1.05 5.52
C PHE A 521 -21.92 -2.54 5.79
N GLY A 522 -22.83 -2.92 6.68
CA GLY A 522 -23.16 -4.30 6.95
C GLY A 522 -23.28 -4.67 8.43
N ALA A 523 -23.35 -5.97 8.69
CA ALA A 523 -23.53 -6.57 10.02
C ALA A 523 -22.69 -7.83 10.17
N GLU A 524 -22.46 -8.26 11.42
CA GLU A 524 -21.73 -9.50 11.70
C GLU A 524 -22.67 -10.72 11.74
N ALA A 525 -22.20 -11.86 11.21
CA ALA A 525 -22.79 -13.18 11.39
C ALA A 525 -21.73 -14.26 11.55
N LYS A 526 -21.95 -15.21 12.42
CA LYS A 526 -21.12 -16.43 12.51
C LYS A 526 -21.64 -17.43 11.47
N ALA A 527 -20.76 -17.87 10.56
CA ALA A 527 -21.15 -18.88 9.56
C ALA A 527 -21.72 -20.15 10.20
N GLY A 528 -22.84 -20.62 9.68
CA GLY A 528 -23.60 -21.76 10.23
C GLY A 528 -24.44 -21.45 11.47
N ASN A 529 -24.45 -20.19 11.94
CA ASN A 529 -25.37 -19.77 13.01
C ASN A 529 -26.66 -19.24 12.39
N HIS A 530 -27.75 -20.02 12.54
CA HIS A 530 -29.05 -19.75 11.94
C HIS A 530 -30.11 -19.45 13.00
N GLY A 531 -31.12 -18.63 12.68
CA GLY A 531 -32.17 -18.24 13.60
C GLY A 531 -33.14 -17.21 13.03
N ALA A 532 -33.84 -16.51 13.91
CA ALA A 532 -34.75 -15.44 13.49
C ALA A 532 -33.99 -14.21 13.00
N VAL A 533 -34.58 -13.43 12.08
CA VAL A 533 -34.02 -12.23 11.49
C VAL A 533 -33.64 -11.12 12.49
N ASN A 534 -34.27 -11.13 13.67
CA ASN A 534 -33.92 -10.20 14.77
C ASN A 534 -32.94 -10.79 15.79
N GLN A 535 -32.45 -12.01 15.57
CA GLN A 535 -31.46 -12.66 16.44
C GLN A 535 -30.04 -12.29 15.94
N ARG A 536 -29.31 -11.48 16.72
CA ARG A 536 -27.95 -11.09 16.39
C ARG A 536 -27.03 -12.29 16.15
N TRP A 537 -26.07 -12.12 15.27
CA TRP A 537 -25.04 -13.09 14.90
C TRP A 537 -25.53 -14.25 14.00
N THR A 538 -26.79 -14.26 13.59
CA THR A 538 -27.30 -15.23 12.61
C THR A 538 -27.05 -14.75 11.18
N GLU A 539 -26.96 -15.68 10.23
CA GLU A 539 -26.81 -15.32 8.82
C GLU A 539 -28.09 -14.65 8.29
N GLU A 540 -29.26 -15.03 8.80
CA GLU A 540 -30.54 -14.40 8.47
C GLU A 540 -30.58 -12.94 8.90
N GLN A 541 -30.08 -12.63 10.10
CA GLN A 541 -30.01 -11.24 10.57
C GLN A 541 -29.04 -10.41 9.75
N GLN A 542 -27.87 -10.96 9.38
CA GLN A 542 -26.92 -10.27 8.51
C GLN A 542 -27.55 -9.95 7.15
N ALA A 543 -28.22 -10.91 6.52
CA ALA A 543 -28.90 -10.71 5.25
C ALA A 543 -30.02 -9.67 5.37
N PHE A 544 -30.82 -9.73 6.43
CA PHE A 544 -31.90 -8.79 6.72
C PHE A 544 -31.40 -7.35 6.88
N VAL A 545 -30.27 -7.14 7.58
CA VAL A 545 -29.64 -5.81 7.68
C VAL A 545 -29.25 -5.30 6.29
N PHE A 546 -28.62 -6.13 5.46
CA PHE A 546 -28.23 -5.73 4.11
C PHE A 546 -29.43 -5.41 3.21
N GLU A 547 -30.52 -6.17 3.30
CA GLU A 547 -31.74 -5.90 2.53
C GLU A 547 -32.29 -4.50 2.79
N HIS A 548 -32.37 -4.08 4.07
CA HIS A 548 -32.82 -2.74 4.46
C HIS A 548 -31.78 -1.66 4.08
N GLN A 549 -30.48 -1.93 4.24
CA GLN A 549 -29.45 -1.03 3.77
C GLN A 549 -29.50 -0.84 2.24
N PHE A 550 -29.83 -1.87 1.44
CA PHE A 550 -30.05 -1.73 -0.01
C PHE A 550 -31.19 -0.78 -0.34
N GLU A 551 -32.30 -0.84 0.42
CA GLU A 551 -33.41 0.12 0.24
C GLU A 551 -33.00 1.56 0.55
N MET A 552 -32.19 1.77 1.58
CA MET A 552 -31.58 3.07 1.90
C MET A 552 -30.68 3.57 0.77
N LEU A 553 -29.74 2.73 0.32
CA LEU A 553 -28.74 3.07 -0.67
C LEU A 553 -29.36 3.50 -2.01
N ARG A 554 -30.41 2.83 -2.48
CA ARG A 554 -31.15 3.18 -3.71
C ARG A 554 -31.74 4.58 -3.71
N LYS A 555 -31.92 5.19 -2.54
CA LYS A 555 -32.49 6.55 -2.37
C LYS A 555 -31.42 7.65 -2.43
N ILE A 556 -30.13 7.32 -2.48
CA ILE A 556 -29.05 8.30 -2.53
C ILE A 556 -28.76 8.71 -3.97
N PRO A 557 -29.11 9.93 -4.41
CA PRO A 557 -28.99 10.34 -5.81
C PRO A 557 -27.54 10.38 -6.32
N GLN A 558 -26.56 10.66 -5.43
CA GLN A 558 -25.15 10.76 -5.76
C GLN A 558 -24.41 9.42 -5.60
N LEU A 559 -25.08 8.33 -5.22
CA LEU A 559 -24.46 7.03 -5.07
C LEU A 559 -23.86 6.55 -6.41
N ARG A 560 -22.61 6.19 -6.40
CA ARG A 560 -21.87 5.66 -7.56
C ARG A 560 -21.13 4.37 -7.26
N GLY A 561 -21.38 3.77 -6.11
CA GLY A 561 -20.89 2.45 -5.79
C GLY A 561 -21.21 2.01 -4.37
N THR A 562 -21.14 0.70 -4.19
CA THR A 562 -21.41 0.00 -2.93
C THR A 562 -20.31 -1.00 -2.64
N VAL A 563 -19.74 -0.94 -1.43
CA VAL A 563 -18.59 -1.73 -1.01
C VAL A 563 -18.84 -2.26 0.41
N PRO A 564 -19.53 -3.41 0.58
CA PRO A 564 -19.80 -3.97 1.91
C PRO A 564 -18.53 -4.22 2.70
N TRP A 565 -18.60 -4.06 3.99
CA TRP A 565 -17.61 -4.51 4.93
C TRP A 565 -17.98 -5.90 5.44
N ILE A 566 -17.41 -6.97 4.92
CA ILE A 566 -16.18 -7.12 4.10
C ILE A 566 -16.35 -8.42 3.27
N LEU A 567 -15.47 -8.68 2.29
CA LEU A 567 -15.55 -9.92 1.50
C LEU A 567 -15.41 -11.16 2.37
N MET A 568 -14.41 -11.22 3.26
CA MET A 568 -14.14 -12.36 4.13
C MET A 568 -13.96 -11.92 5.57
N ASP A 569 -14.38 -12.79 6.51
CA ASP A 569 -14.03 -12.65 7.92
C ASP A 569 -12.50 -12.59 8.08
N PHE A 570 -12.02 -11.70 8.93
CA PHE A 570 -10.59 -11.46 9.12
C PHE A 570 -10.23 -11.41 10.61
N ARG A 571 -8.97 -11.67 10.94
CA ARG A 571 -8.50 -11.64 12.32
C ARG A 571 -8.50 -10.23 12.89
N SER A 572 -9.16 -10.09 14.03
CA SER A 572 -9.24 -8.85 14.80
C SER A 572 -9.19 -9.21 16.29
N PRO A 573 -8.04 -9.09 16.95
CA PRO A 573 -7.86 -9.57 18.34
C PRO A 573 -8.79 -8.90 19.35
N GLY A 574 -9.26 -7.67 19.06
CA GLY A 574 -10.24 -6.96 19.88
C GLY A 574 -11.66 -7.54 19.82
N ARG A 575 -11.95 -8.39 18.83
CA ARG A 575 -13.26 -9.04 18.61
C ARG A 575 -13.31 -10.38 19.33
N ASN A 576 -13.65 -10.38 20.61
CA ASN A 576 -13.38 -11.53 21.47
C ASN A 576 -14.60 -12.08 22.21
N ILE A 577 -15.81 -12.01 21.60
CA ILE A 577 -17.00 -12.65 22.14
C ILE A 577 -16.88 -14.17 21.90
N PRO A 578 -16.79 -14.99 22.98
CA PRO A 578 -16.61 -16.43 22.85
C PRO A 578 -17.70 -17.11 22.02
N LYS A 579 -17.34 -18.07 21.18
CA LYS A 579 -18.23 -18.84 20.29
C LYS A 579 -18.87 -18.04 19.15
N LEU A 580 -18.74 -16.73 19.15
CA LEU A 580 -19.25 -15.85 18.09
C LEU A 580 -18.11 -15.24 17.29
N GLN A 581 -17.33 -14.37 17.91
CA GLN A 581 -16.22 -13.69 17.23
C GLN A 581 -14.94 -14.50 17.25
N ASP A 582 -14.51 -14.99 18.42
CA ASP A 582 -13.31 -15.83 18.60
C ASP A 582 -12.05 -15.22 17.97
N GLY A 583 -11.88 -13.90 18.09
CA GLY A 583 -10.74 -13.15 17.52
C GLY A 583 -10.91 -12.77 16.04
N TYR A 584 -12.13 -12.81 15.50
CA TYR A 584 -12.43 -12.41 14.13
C TYR A 584 -13.48 -11.31 14.06
N ASN A 585 -13.33 -10.39 13.15
CA ASN A 585 -14.43 -9.56 12.67
C ASN A 585 -15.29 -10.41 11.73
N ARG A 586 -16.55 -10.59 12.09
CA ARG A 586 -17.50 -11.51 11.44
C ARG A 586 -18.40 -10.83 10.39
N LYS A 587 -18.02 -9.66 9.90
CA LYS A 587 -18.78 -8.95 8.86
C LYS A 587 -18.58 -9.49 7.45
N GLY A 588 -17.70 -10.47 7.26
CA GLY A 588 -17.48 -11.11 5.97
C GLY A 588 -18.76 -11.65 5.35
N LEU A 589 -18.86 -11.55 4.03
CA LEU A 589 -19.82 -12.30 3.23
C LEU A 589 -19.43 -13.80 3.16
N ILE A 590 -18.15 -14.05 3.40
CA ILE A 590 -17.51 -15.37 3.44
C ILE A 590 -16.82 -15.51 4.80
N ALA A 591 -16.88 -16.68 5.40
CA ALA A 591 -16.17 -16.98 6.63
C ALA A 591 -14.66 -17.20 6.39
N GLU A 592 -13.86 -17.18 7.46
CA GLU A 592 -12.40 -17.43 7.42
C GLU A 592 -12.01 -18.79 6.84
N ASP A 593 -12.92 -19.77 6.85
CA ASP A 593 -12.72 -21.11 6.29
C ASP A 593 -13.22 -21.25 4.84
N GLY A 594 -13.66 -20.13 4.22
CA GLY A 594 -14.14 -20.09 2.84
C GLY A 594 -15.64 -20.39 2.67
N LYS A 595 -16.39 -20.61 3.74
CA LYS A 595 -17.85 -20.82 3.67
C LYS A 595 -18.57 -19.53 3.36
N LYS A 596 -19.38 -19.52 2.32
CA LYS A 596 -20.25 -18.41 1.97
C LYS A 596 -21.44 -18.35 2.92
N LYS A 597 -21.71 -17.16 3.45
CA LYS A 597 -22.89 -16.87 4.27
C LYS A 597 -24.08 -16.50 3.36
N LEU A 598 -25.28 -16.45 3.91
CA LEU A 598 -26.50 -16.07 3.15
C LEU A 598 -26.33 -14.71 2.46
N ALA A 599 -25.67 -13.76 3.10
CA ALA A 599 -25.39 -12.44 2.52
C ALA A 599 -24.58 -12.50 1.22
N PHE A 600 -23.72 -13.51 1.00
CA PHE A 600 -22.99 -13.65 -0.26
C PHE A 600 -23.94 -13.83 -1.45
N ALA A 601 -24.93 -14.72 -1.33
CA ALA A 601 -25.93 -14.95 -2.38
C ALA A 601 -26.80 -13.70 -2.64
N LEU A 602 -27.11 -12.93 -1.57
CA LEU A 602 -27.83 -11.68 -1.70
C LEU A 602 -27.06 -10.66 -2.56
N PHE A 603 -25.77 -10.46 -2.27
CA PHE A 603 -24.91 -9.57 -3.07
C PHE A 603 -24.68 -10.10 -4.48
N GLN A 604 -24.44 -11.41 -4.66
CA GLN A 604 -24.27 -12.02 -5.97
C GLN A 604 -25.47 -11.73 -6.86
N LYS A 605 -26.68 -11.86 -6.33
CA LYS A 605 -27.91 -11.50 -7.05
C LYS A 605 -27.97 -10.01 -7.35
N ALA A 606 -27.75 -9.15 -6.34
CA ALA A 606 -27.88 -7.71 -6.47
C ALA A 606 -26.90 -7.14 -7.51
N TYR A 607 -25.65 -7.59 -7.53
CA TYR A 607 -24.62 -7.16 -8.48
C TYR A 607 -24.83 -7.75 -9.87
N GLY A 608 -25.25 -9.03 -9.96
CA GLY A 608 -25.60 -9.64 -11.25
C GLY A 608 -26.78 -8.98 -11.95
N GLU A 609 -27.71 -8.38 -11.18
CA GLU A 609 -28.87 -7.64 -11.68
C GLU A 609 -28.64 -6.12 -11.77
N HIS A 610 -27.49 -5.60 -11.31
CA HIS A 610 -27.17 -4.18 -11.18
C HIS A 610 -28.28 -3.38 -10.46
N SER A 611 -28.80 -3.97 -9.37
CA SER A 611 -30.03 -3.50 -8.73
C SER A 611 -29.81 -2.44 -7.64
N LEU A 612 -28.57 -2.14 -7.24
CA LEU A 612 -28.27 -1.22 -6.16
C LEU A 612 -28.08 0.24 -6.61
N GLY A 613 -27.84 0.48 -7.87
CA GLY A 613 -27.69 1.82 -8.39
C GLY A 613 -27.53 1.87 -9.90
N LYS A 614 -27.43 3.08 -10.43
CA LYS A 614 -27.22 3.31 -11.86
C LYS A 614 -26.01 4.21 -12.10
N ALA A 615 -25.31 3.98 -13.18
CA ALA A 615 -24.18 4.79 -13.64
C ALA A 615 -24.59 6.21 -14.10
N GLN A 616 -25.89 6.53 -14.15
CA GLN A 616 -26.47 7.77 -14.70
C GLN A 616 -26.18 9.01 -13.87
#